data_0ec204bc3ee1cac9d9c7203ed06de397
#
_entry.id   0ec204bc3ee1cac9d9c7203ed06de397
#
_cell.length_a   1.000
_cell.length_b   1.000
_cell.length_c   1.000
_cell.angle_alpha   90.00
_cell.angle_beta   90.00
_cell.angle_gamma   90.00
#
_symmetry.space_group_name_H-M   'P 1'
#
loop_
_entity.id
_entity.type
_entity.pdbx_description
1 polymer ?
#
loop_
_entity_poly.entity_id
_entity_poly.type
_entity_poly.pdbx_seq_one_letter_code
_entity_poly.pdbx_strand_id
1 'polypeptide(L)'
;MAGLYIHIPFCESRCIYCGFYSTTSLKMREAYVDALCKEMAMRTVDRALGEPAQIETIYLGGGTPSQLTSQQLLQIFEGISQHYGSCMVRDMEVTMECNPDDITPTLCHTLSQLPVNRISMGAQTFSDERLRFLHRRHNAREVENAIHLLREAGIGNISIDLMFGFPNETIQEWQQDIEHAISLNAEHLSAYSLMYEEGTTLYLSLIHISEPTRHSLI
;
A
#
# COMPACT_ATOMS: atom_id res chain seq x y z
N MET A 1 8.60 -23.17 0.16
CA MET A 1 8.05 -21.85 0.57
C MET A 1 7.85 -21.00 -0.66
N ALA A 2 6.64 -20.52 -0.91
CA ALA A 2 6.36 -19.59 -1.99
C ALA A 2 5.43 -18.48 -1.50
N GLY A 3 5.53 -17.28 -2.08
CA GLY A 3 4.62 -16.17 -1.89
C GLY A 3 3.95 -15.79 -3.19
N LEU A 4 2.71 -15.33 -3.13
CA LEU A 4 1.98 -14.75 -4.25
C LEU A 4 1.93 -13.23 -4.07
N TYR A 5 2.64 -12.49 -4.92
CA TYR A 5 2.55 -11.04 -4.99
C TYR A 5 1.62 -10.61 -6.12
N ILE A 6 0.67 -9.76 -5.81
CA ILE A 6 -0.27 -9.18 -6.76
C ILE A 6 -0.07 -7.67 -6.78
N HIS A 7 0.39 -7.15 -7.91
CA HIS A 7 0.58 -5.73 -8.10
C HIS A 7 -0.72 -5.03 -8.49
N ILE A 8 -1.13 -4.03 -7.74
CA ILE A 8 -2.30 -3.19 -8.05
C ILE A 8 -1.81 -1.76 -8.33
N PRO A 9 -1.70 -1.34 -9.60
CA PRO A 9 -1.02 -0.11 -9.96
C PRO A 9 -1.84 1.17 -9.78
N PHE A 10 -3.01 1.10 -9.16
CA PHE A 10 -3.93 2.23 -9.10
C PHE A 10 -3.71 3.08 -7.86
N CYS A 11 -3.65 4.41 -8.05
CA CYS A 11 -3.68 5.41 -6.99
C CYS A 11 -4.68 6.49 -7.39
N GLU A 12 -5.43 7.05 -6.46
CA GLU A 12 -6.30 8.20 -6.75
C GLU A 12 -5.48 9.46 -7.03
N SER A 13 -4.39 9.64 -6.28
CA SER A 13 -3.40 10.70 -6.50
C SER A 13 -1.99 10.17 -6.33
N ARG A 14 -1.02 10.81 -6.96
CA ARG A 14 0.39 10.46 -6.82
C ARG A 14 1.07 11.29 -5.77
N CYS A 15 1.68 10.64 -4.77
CA CYS A 15 2.55 11.30 -3.80
C CYS A 15 3.82 11.80 -4.49
N ILE A 16 4.35 12.95 -4.06
CA ILE A 16 5.49 13.60 -4.73
C ILE A 16 6.79 12.79 -4.68
N TYR A 17 6.94 11.90 -3.73
CA TYR A 17 8.13 11.07 -3.50
C TYR A 17 8.07 9.69 -4.14
N CYS A 18 6.88 9.27 -4.62
CA CYS A 18 6.65 7.88 -4.98
C CYS A 18 7.25 7.53 -6.35
N GLY A 19 8.24 6.63 -6.37
CA GLY A 19 8.86 6.05 -7.56
C GLY A 19 8.20 4.75 -8.03
N PHE A 20 7.23 4.20 -7.30
CA PHE A 20 6.59 2.94 -7.68
C PHE A 20 5.79 3.06 -8.97
N TYR A 21 5.74 1.93 -9.68
CA TYR A 21 4.90 1.82 -10.88
C TYR A 21 3.43 1.96 -10.50
N SER A 22 2.82 3.09 -10.85
CA SER A 22 1.43 3.40 -10.54
C SER A 22 0.80 4.30 -11.59
N THR A 23 -0.53 4.31 -11.63
CA THR A 23 -1.35 5.15 -12.51
C THR A 23 -2.54 5.74 -11.76
N THR A 24 -2.92 6.96 -12.14
CA THR A 24 -4.15 7.60 -11.66
C THR A 24 -5.36 7.35 -12.58
N SER A 25 -5.20 6.52 -13.62
CA SER A 25 -6.27 6.17 -14.56
C SER A 25 -7.20 5.09 -14.00
N LEU A 26 -8.01 5.45 -13.00
CA LEU A 26 -8.90 4.51 -12.28
C LEU A 26 -9.94 3.83 -13.19
N LYS A 27 -10.26 4.41 -14.35
CA LYS A 27 -11.15 3.80 -15.35
C LYS A 27 -10.63 2.48 -15.93
N MET A 28 -9.33 2.19 -15.78
CA MET A 28 -8.71 0.97 -16.25
C MET A 28 -8.83 -0.22 -15.28
N ARG A 29 -9.38 0.00 -14.06
CA ARG A 29 -9.40 -1.02 -13.00
C ARG A 29 -10.11 -2.30 -13.43
N GLU A 30 -11.29 -2.20 -14.04
CA GLU A 30 -12.07 -3.36 -14.48
C GLU A 30 -11.29 -4.22 -15.49
N ALA A 31 -10.80 -3.61 -16.57
CA ALA A 31 -10.03 -4.31 -17.60
C ALA A 31 -8.72 -4.90 -17.03
N TYR A 32 -8.11 -4.24 -16.04
CA TYR A 32 -6.91 -4.72 -15.35
C TYR A 32 -7.22 -5.96 -14.51
N VAL A 33 -8.28 -5.94 -13.71
CA VAL A 33 -8.69 -7.09 -12.88
C VAL A 33 -9.05 -8.29 -13.75
N ASP A 34 -9.74 -8.09 -14.85
CA ASP A 34 -10.03 -9.15 -15.83
C ASP A 34 -8.74 -9.75 -16.43
N ALA A 35 -7.77 -8.90 -16.76
CA ALA A 35 -6.48 -9.34 -17.29
C ALA A 35 -5.68 -10.11 -16.21
N LEU A 36 -5.69 -9.64 -14.97
CA LEU A 36 -5.06 -10.28 -13.83
C LEU A 36 -5.62 -11.70 -13.57
N CYS A 37 -6.95 -11.84 -13.62
CA CYS A 37 -7.60 -13.15 -13.47
C CYS A 37 -7.23 -14.11 -14.61
N LYS A 38 -7.11 -13.61 -15.84
CA LYS A 38 -6.60 -14.39 -16.98
C LYS A 38 -5.14 -14.80 -16.79
N GLU A 39 -4.29 -13.89 -16.29
CA GLU A 39 -2.89 -14.22 -15.99
C GLU A 39 -2.79 -15.32 -14.93
N MET A 40 -3.60 -15.28 -13.87
CA MET A 40 -3.65 -16.35 -12.86
C MET A 40 -3.95 -17.71 -13.50
N ALA A 41 -4.95 -17.78 -14.39
CA ALA A 41 -5.30 -19.01 -15.10
C ALA A 41 -4.14 -19.53 -15.96
N MET A 42 -3.46 -18.65 -16.70
CA MET A 42 -2.30 -19.01 -17.55
C MET A 42 -1.14 -19.54 -16.72
N ARG A 43 -0.78 -18.86 -15.62
CA ARG A 43 0.34 -19.27 -14.75
C ARG A 43 0.08 -20.58 -14.00
N THR A 44 -1.18 -20.97 -13.82
CA THR A 44 -1.52 -22.28 -13.24
C THR A 44 -1.12 -23.41 -14.18
N VAL A 45 -1.24 -23.25 -15.48
CA VAL A 45 -0.81 -24.22 -16.48
C VAL A 45 0.71 -24.41 -16.45
N ASP A 46 1.47 -23.32 -16.34
CA ASP A 46 2.94 -23.37 -16.27
C ASP A 46 3.43 -24.14 -15.04
N ARG A 47 2.67 -24.11 -13.93
CA ARG A 47 2.99 -24.84 -12.69
C ARG A 47 2.74 -26.34 -12.77
N ALA A 48 1.92 -26.80 -13.70
CA ALA A 48 1.66 -28.22 -13.90
C ALA A 48 2.89 -29.02 -14.39
N LEU A 49 3.98 -28.32 -14.74
CA LEU A 49 5.25 -28.91 -15.19
C LEU A 49 6.25 -29.22 -14.05
N GLY A 50 5.90 -28.90 -12.79
CA GLY A 50 6.74 -29.17 -11.61
C GLY A 50 5.91 -29.42 -10.36
N GLU A 51 6.56 -29.85 -9.25
CA GLU A 51 5.87 -29.98 -7.96
C GLU A 51 5.36 -28.61 -7.50
N PRO A 52 4.06 -28.47 -7.15
CA PRO A 52 3.51 -27.19 -6.73
C PRO A 52 4.11 -26.78 -5.38
N ALA A 53 4.83 -25.67 -5.36
CA ALA A 53 5.30 -25.07 -4.11
C ALA A 53 4.10 -24.64 -3.26
N GLN A 54 4.14 -24.89 -1.95
CA GLN A 54 3.14 -24.40 -1.02
C GLN A 54 3.22 -22.88 -0.91
N ILE A 55 2.07 -22.21 -1.02
CA ILE A 55 1.92 -20.77 -0.87
C ILE A 55 1.64 -20.48 0.60
N GLU A 56 2.54 -19.76 1.25
CA GLU A 56 2.47 -19.39 2.66
C GLU A 56 2.07 -17.94 2.87
N THR A 57 2.25 -17.09 1.84
CA THR A 57 1.92 -15.68 1.91
C THR A 57 1.26 -15.19 0.61
N ILE A 58 0.28 -14.30 0.76
CA ILE A 58 -0.29 -13.52 -0.33
C ILE A 58 -0.12 -12.04 0.01
N TYR A 59 0.36 -11.26 -0.94
CA TYR A 59 0.57 -9.82 -0.74
C TYR A 59 -0.01 -9.03 -1.92
N LEU A 60 -1.01 -8.20 -1.62
CA LEU A 60 -1.55 -7.22 -2.55
C LEU A 60 -0.90 -5.87 -2.27
N GLY A 61 -0.13 -5.35 -3.22
CA GLY A 61 0.62 -4.11 -3.04
C GLY A 61 0.85 -3.37 -4.35
N GLY A 62 1.70 -2.35 -4.32
CA GLY A 62 2.18 -1.63 -5.49
C GLY A 62 1.79 -0.15 -5.54
N GLY A 63 0.65 0.19 -6.13
CA GLY A 63 0.05 1.52 -6.03
C GLY A 63 -0.76 1.63 -4.75
N THR A 64 -2.05 1.30 -4.82
CA THR A 64 -2.95 1.33 -3.67
C THR A 64 -4.07 0.31 -3.86
N PRO A 65 -3.93 -0.92 -3.35
CA PRO A 65 -4.95 -1.97 -3.49
C PRO A 65 -6.32 -1.56 -2.95
N SER A 66 -6.39 -0.73 -1.91
CA SER A 66 -7.63 -0.20 -1.35
C SER A 66 -8.44 0.71 -2.30
N GLN A 67 -7.86 1.07 -3.45
CA GLN A 67 -8.57 1.77 -4.53
C GLN A 67 -9.48 0.85 -5.37
N LEU A 68 -9.40 -0.46 -5.21
CA LEU A 68 -10.29 -1.40 -5.86
C LEU A 68 -11.66 -1.39 -5.19
N THR A 69 -12.70 -1.60 -6.00
CA THR A 69 -14.06 -1.77 -5.47
C THR A 69 -14.20 -3.12 -4.76
N SER A 70 -15.21 -3.25 -3.90
CA SER A 70 -15.54 -4.52 -3.23
C SER A 70 -15.67 -5.68 -4.23
N GLN A 71 -16.37 -5.45 -5.35
CA GLN A 71 -16.55 -6.46 -6.40
C GLN A 71 -15.22 -6.88 -7.04
N GLN A 72 -14.31 -5.93 -7.30
CA GLN A 72 -12.99 -6.21 -7.86
C GLN A 72 -12.10 -6.99 -6.90
N LEU A 73 -12.13 -6.66 -5.61
CA LEU A 73 -11.42 -7.42 -4.58
C LEU A 73 -11.95 -8.85 -4.48
N LEU A 74 -13.27 -9.03 -4.41
CA LEU A 74 -13.90 -10.36 -4.40
C LEU A 74 -13.51 -11.18 -5.64
N GLN A 75 -13.54 -10.58 -6.84
CA GLN A 75 -13.16 -11.23 -8.08
C GLN A 75 -11.69 -11.71 -8.07
N ILE A 76 -10.77 -10.88 -7.56
CA ILE A 76 -9.34 -11.26 -7.42
C ILE A 76 -9.20 -12.46 -6.48
N PHE A 77 -9.82 -12.42 -5.29
CA PHE A 77 -9.71 -13.50 -4.31
C PHE A 77 -10.41 -14.78 -4.76
N GLU A 78 -11.49 -14.68 -5.52
CA GLU A 78 -12.11 -15.83 -6.18
C GLU A 78 -11.15 -16.46 -7.20
N GLY A 79 -10.50 -15.67 -8.06
CA GLY A 79 -9.46 -16.12 -8.97
C GLY A 79 -8.27 -16.78 -8.26
N ILE A 80 -7.81 -16.19 -7.15
CA ILE A 80 -6.74 -16.78 -6.33
C ILE A 80 -7.18 -18.16 -5.79
N SER A 81 -8.38 -18.23 -5.20
CA SER A 81 -8.91 -19.49 -4.66
C SER A 81 -9.06 -20.57 -5.75
N GLN A 82 -9.58 -20.20 -6.91
CA GLN A 82 -9.80 -21.11 -8.03
C GLN A 82 -8.49 -21.67 -8.58
N HIS A 83 -7.46 -20.84 -8.73
CA HIS A 83 -6.24 -21.22 -9.45
C HIS A 83 -5.10 -21.67 -8.52
N TYR A 84 -5.10 -21.26 -7.26
CA TYR A 84 -4.02 -21.53 -6.31
C TYR A 84 -4.49 -22.21 -5.01
N GLY A 85 -5.80 -22.37 -4.79
CA GLY A 85 -6.36 -22.85 -3.52
C GLY A 85 -5.78 -24.20 -3.05
N SER A 86 -5.51 -25.13 -3.98
CA SER A 86 -4.92 -26.45 -3.66
C SER A 86 -3.46 -26.37 -3.17
N CYS A 87 -2.80 -25.23 -3.37
CA CYS A 87 -1.40 -25.00 -3.00
C CYS A 87 -1.24 -24.09 -1.78
N MET A 88 -2.35 -23.59 -1.23
CA MET A 88 -2.33 -22.68 -0.08
C MET A 88 -2.20 -23.46 1.23
N VAL A 89 -1.37 -22.96 2.14
CA VAL A 89 -1.34 -23.46 3.52
C VAL A 89 -2.53 -22.89 4.32
N ARG A 90 -2.93 -23.60 5.37
CA ARG A 90 -4.11 -23.23 6.15
C ARG A 90 -3.99 -21.87 6.86
N ASP A 91 -2.81 -21.60 7.44
CA ASP A 91 -2.57 -20.42 8.29
C ASP A 91 -1.66 -19.40 7.56
N MET A 92 -1.94 -19.16 6.27
CA MET A 92 -1.14 -18.22 5.47
C MET A 92 -1.36 -16.76 5.90
N GLU A 93 -0.34 -15.94 5.73
CA GLU A 93 -0.48 -14.49 5.82
C GLU A 93 -1.04 -13.92 4.52
N VAL A 94 -2.11 -13.16 4.63
CA VAL A 94 -2.71 -12.44 3.51
C VAL A 94 -2.69 -10.95 3.81
N THR A 95 -1.73 -10.25 3.22
CA THR A 95 -1.51 -8.82 3.43
C THR A 95 -2.10 -7.99 2.30
N MET A 96 -2.73 -6.87 2.64
CA MET A 96 -3.15 -5.86 1.68
C MET A 96 -2.65 -4.47 2.11
N GLU A 97 -2.06 -3.73 1.17
CA GLU A 97 -1.70 -2.33 1.38
C GLU A 97 -2.93 -1.43 1.30
N CYS A 98 -3.04 -0.48 2.22
CA CYS A 98 -4.14 0.49 2.27
C CYS A 98 -3.65 1.89 2.58
N ASN A 99 -4.33 2.90 2.02
CA ASN A 99 -4.24 4.24 2.54
C ASN A 99 -5.26 4.44 3.68
N PRO A 100 -4.94 5.24 4.70
CA PRO A 100 -5.85 5.50 5.82
C PRO A 100 -7.24 6.00 5.39
N ASP A 101 -7.29 6.94 4.45
CA ASP A 101 -8.52 7.54 3.94
C ASP A 101 -9.38 6.62 3.07
N ASP A 102 -8.84 5.48 2.61
CA ASP A 102 -9.60 4.46 1.90
C ASP A 102 -10.31 3.48 2.87
N ILE A 103 -9.90 3.46 4.16
CA ILE A 103 -10.50 2.58 5.17
C ILE A 103 -11.88 3.13 5.57
N THR A 104 -12.89 2.56 4.96
CA THR A 104 -14.29 2.91 5.17
C THR A 104 -15.07 1.71 5.72
N PRO A 105 -16.24 1.89 6.34
CA PRO A 105 -17.10 0.78 6.75
C PRO A 105 -17.40 -0.21 5.60
N THR A 106 -17.53 0.30 4.37
CA THR A 106 -17.75 -0.53 3.18
C THR A 106 -16.54 -1.42 2.88
N LEU A 107 -15.31 -0.85 2.89
CA LEU A 107 -14.11 -1.65 2.70
C LEU A 107 -13.91 -2.65 3.84
N CYS A 108 -14.12 -2.23 5.09
CA CYS A 108 -14.04 -3.10 6.26
C CYS A 108 -15.01 -4.29 6.17
N HIS A 109 -16.26 -4.05 5.73
CA HIS A 109 -17.20 -5.12 5.47
C HIS A 109 -16.72 -6.07 4.36
N THR A 110 -16.11 -5.55 3.30
CA THR A 110 -15.51 -6.38 2.24
C THR A 110 -14.36 -7.22 2.79
N LEU A 111 -13.45 -6.61 3.56
CA LEU A 111 -12.32 -7.30 4.16
C LEU A 111 -12.75 -8.46 5.08
N SER A 112 -13.84 -8.29 5.83
CA SER A 112 -14.39 -9.36 6.69
C SER A 112 -14.89 -10.60 5.91
N GLN A 113 -15.12 -10.47 4.60
CA GLN A 113 -15.51 -11.56 3.70
C GLN A 113 -14.33 -12.20 2.97
N LEU A 114 -13.15 -11.60 3.07
CA LEU A 114 -11.93 -12.02 2.39
C LEU A 114 -10.96 -12.67 3.38
N PRO A 115 -10.03 -13.50 2.92
CA PRO A 115 -9.02 -14.10 3.78
C PRO A 115 -7.92 -13.12 4.22
N VAL A 116 -8.09 -11.81 4.01
CA VAL A 116 -7.15 -10.77 4.41
C VAL A 116 -7.06 -10.75 5.93
N ASN A 117 -5.88 -11.00 6.48
CA ASN A 117 -5.63 -11.04 7.91
C ASN A 117 -4.55 -10.05 8.38
N ARG A 118 -3.91 -9.35 7.44
CA ARG A 118 -2.93 -8.30 7.74
C ARG A 118 -3.14 -7.09 6.83
N ILE A 119 -3.09 -5.89 7.40
CA ILE A 119 -3.09 -4.62 6.65
C ILE A 119 -1.73 -3.94 6.84
N SER A 120 -1.13 -3.47 5.72
CA SER A 120 -0.01 -2.52 5.75
C SER A 120 -0.54 -1.15 5.38
N MET A 121 -0.46 -0.21 6.31
CA MET A 121 -1.09 1.10 6.19
C MET A 121 -0.04 2.21 6.10
N GLY A 122 -0.02 2.91 4.97
CA GLY A 122 0.88 4.02 4.72
C GLY A 122 0.49 5.29 5.47
N ALA A 123 0.76 5.38 6.78
CA ALA A 123 0.56 6.58 7.58
C ALA A 123 1.59 7.68 7.26
N GLN A 124 2.83 7.30 7.08
CA GLN A 124 4.01 8.11 6.76
C GLN A 124 4.46 9.01 7.93
N THR A 125 3.60 9.78 8.53
CA THR A 125 3.84 10.69 9.66
C THR A 125 2.51 11.05 10.30
N PHE A 126 2.53 11.54 11.53
CA PHE A 126 1.36 12.13 12.20
C PHE A 126 1.38 13.67 12.16
N SER A 127 2.29 14.27 11.39
CA SER A 127 2.29 15.70 11.11
C SER A 127 1.45 16.04 9.88
N ASP A 128 0.32 16.71 10.06
CA ASP A 128 -0.54 17.15 8.95
C ASP A 128 0.19 18.07 7.96
N GLU A 129 1.20 18.82 8.43
CA GLU A 129 2.04 19.66 7.56
C GLU A 129 2.87 18.80 6.62
N ARG A 130 3.52 17.74 7.14
CA ARG A 130 4.32 16.81 6.35
C ARG A 130 3.45 15.97 5.43
N LEU A 131 2.26 15.56 5.87
CA LEU A 131 1.30 14.86 5.01
C LEU A 131 0.91 15.72 3.80
N ARG A 132 0.63 17.02 4.01
CA ARG A 132 0.38 17.96 2.91
C ARG A 132 1.59 18.14 2.01
N PHE A 133 2.81 18.23 2.58
CA PHE A 133 4.05 18.28 1.80
C PHE A 133 4.21 17.07 0.90
N LEU A 134 3.91 15.86 1.39
CA LEU A 134 3.97 14.62 0.61
C LEU A 134 2.84 14.49 -0.43
N HIS A 135 1.88 15.39 -0.47
CA HIS A 135 0.62 15.28 -1.22
C HIS A 135 -0.21 14.06 -0.81
N ARG A 136 -0.18 13.71 0.51
CA ARG A 136 -1.08 12.69 1.06
C ARG A 136 -2.50 13.25 1.19
N ARG A 137 -3.49 12.38 0.96
CA ARG A 137 -4.92 12.74 1.02
C ARG A 137 -5.46 12.73 2.44
N HIS A 138 -4.90 11.86 3.30
CA HIS A 138 -5.31 11.70 4.69
C HIS A 138 -4.58 12.69 5.62
N ASN A 139 -5.14 12.85 6.81
CA ASN A 139 -4.56 13.53 7.96
C ASN A 139 -4.27 12.53 9.11
N ALA A 140 -3.59 12.97 10.16
CA ALA A 140 -3.20 12.11 11.28
C ALA A 140 -4.41 11.43 11.95
N ARG A 141 -5.53 12.12 12.12
CA ARG A 141 -6.74 11.58 12.76
C ARG A 141 -7.38 10.46 11.93
N GLU A 142 -7.25 10.51 10.61
CA GLU A 142 -7.76 9.45 9.72
C GLU A 142 -6.98 8.15 9.90
N VAL A 143 -5.69 8.19 10.27
CA VAL A 143 -4.92 7.01 10.65
C VAL A 143 -5.51 6.32 11.90
N GLU A 144 -5.82 7.10 12.94
CA GLU A 144 -6.44 6.59 14.17
C GLU A 144 -7.81 5.96 13.89
N ASN A 145 -8.65 6.66 13.12
CA ASN A 145 -9.96 6.17 12.73
C ASN A 145 -9.87 4.88 11.90
N ALA A 146 -8.92 4.81 10.97
CA ALA A 146 -8.71 3.63 10.14
C ALA A 146 -8.34 2.39 10.98
N ILE A 147 -7.44 2.54 11.96
CA ILE A 147 -7.08 1.47 12.87
C ILE A 147 -8.30 0.99 13.67
N HIS A 148 -9.10 1.92 14.19
CA HIS A 148 -10.32 1.59 14.93
C HIS A 148 -11.28 0.76 14.08
N LEU A 149 -11.58 1.22 12.85
CA LEU A 149 -12.47 0.52 11.92
C LEU A 149 -11.95 -0.87 11.54
N LEU A 150 -10.64 -1.02 11.31
CA LEU A 150 -10.01 -2.31 11.03
C LEU A 150 -10.14 -3.28 12.21
N ARG A 151 -9.91 -2.81 13.44
CA ARG A 151 -10.10 -3.62 14.65
C ARG A 151 -11.55 -4.08 14.81
N GLU A 152 -12.52 -3.19 14.59
CA GLU A 152 -13.95 -3.54 14.62
C GLU A 152 -14.31 -4.58 13.55
N ALA A 153 -13.64 -4.55 12.40
CA ALA A 153 -13.81 -5.52 11.32
C ALA A 153 -13.09 -6.87 11.59
N GLY A 154 -12.38 -7.02 12.72
CA GLY A 154 -11.68 -8.23 13.10
C GLY A 154 -10.26 -8.35 12.55
N ILE A 155 -9.70 -7.31 11.92
CA ILE A 155 -8.31 -7.29 11.48
C ILE A 155 -7.40 -7.02 12.68
N GLY A 156 -6.74 -8.07 13.14
CA GLY A 156 -5.87 -8.03 14.32
C GLY A 156 -4.39 -7.75 14.02
N ASN A 157 -3.95 -7.80 12.77
CA ASN A 157 -2.55 -7.60 12.41
C ASN A 157 -2.43 -6.36 11.51
N ILE A 158 -1.97 -5.25 12.09
CA ILE A 158 -1.83 -3.96 11.42
C ILE A 158 -0.37 -3.52 11.47
N SER A 159 0.21 -3.27 10.28
CA SER A 159 1.50 -2.63 10.11
C SER A 159 1.29 -1.15 9.80
N ILE A 160 1.99 -0.27 10.50
CA ILE A 160 2.02 1.16 10.19
C ILE A 160 3.36 1.47 9.54
N ASP A 161 3.30 2.09 8.35
CA ASP A 161 4.50 2.53 7.64
C ASP A 161 4.76 4.00 7.98
N LEU A 162 5.95 4.28 8.53
CA LEU A 162 6.42 5.61 8.89
C LEU A 162 7.60 6.01 8.03
N MET A 163 7.72 7.30 7.81
CA MET A 163 8.80 7.91 7.04
C MET A 163 9.53 8.94 7.89
N PHE A 164 10.86 8.92 7.83
CA PHE A 164 11.73 9.90 8.50
C PHE A 164 12.68 10.59 7.50
N GLY A 165 13.36 11.64 7.94
CA GLY A 165 14.30 12.38 7.11
C GLY A 165 13.62 13.43 6.24
N PHE A 166 12.52 14.00 6.71
CA PHE A 166 11.90 15.18 6.09
C PHE A 166 12.81 16.40 6.17
N PRO A 167 12.69 17.35 5.23
CA PRO A 167 13.39 18.64 5.36
C PRO A 167 13.12 19.28 6.72
N ASN A 168 14.19 19.68 7.40
CA ASN A 168 14.16 20.30 8.74
C ASN A 168 13.56 19.44 9.86
N GLU A 169 13.42 18.15 9.67
CA GLU A 169 12.94 17.24 10.72
C GLU A 169 13.92 17.17 11.89
N THR A 170 13.41 17.32 13.08
CA THR A 170 14.17 17.12 14.32
C THR A 170 14.01 15.69 14.85
N ILE A 171 14.98 15.26 15.66
CA ILE A 171 14.90 13.94 16.33
C ILE A 171 13.66 13.87 17.23
N GLN A 172 13.28 14.97 17.87
CA GLN A 172 12.11 15.03 18.75
C GLN A 172 10.80 14.81 17.98
N GLU A 173 10.67 15.38 16.79
CA GLU A 173 9.48 15.18 15.94
C GLU A 173 9.40 13.73 15.44
N TRP A 174 10.52 13.14 15.02
CA TRP A 174 10.56 11.72 14.66
C TRP A 174 10.20 10.82 15.85
N GLN A 175 10.72 11.12 17.04
CA GLN A 175 10.37 10.41 18.26
C GLN A 175 8.86 10.50 18.56
N GLN A 176 8.23 11.65 18.37
CA GLN A 176 6.78 11.83 18.53
C GLN A 176 5.98 10.95 17.56
N ASP A 177 6.40 10.85 16.29
CA ASP A 177 5.76 9.97 15.31
C ASP A 177 5.84 8.50 15.76
N ILE A 178 6.99 8.04 16.24
CA ILE A 178 7.16 6.67 16.77
C ILE A 178 6.28 6.44 18.01
N GLU A 179 6.31 7.35 18.99
CA GLU A 179 5.53 7.25 20.22
C GLU A 179 4.03 7.22 19.91
N HIS A 180 3.58 8.03 18.95
CA HIS A 180 2.19 8.03 18.50
C HIS A 180 1.83 6.68 17.88
N ALA A 181 2.63 6.16 16.94
CA ALA A 181 2.38 4.87 16.31
C ALA A 181 2.33 3.72 17.34
N ILE A 182 3.23 3.72 18.35
CA ILE A 182 3.22 2.74 19.42
C ILE A 182 1.93 2.84 20.25
N SER A 183 1.44 4.07 20.51
CA SER A 183 0.22 4.29 21.29
C SER A 183 -1.03 3.71 20.63
N LEU A 184 -1.01 3.53 19.29
CA LEU A 184 -2.09 2.93 18.51
C LEU A 184 -2.11 1.38 18.58
N ASN A 185 -1.15 0.78 19.30
CA ASN A 185 -1.03 -0.67 19.50
C ASN A 185 -0.98 -1.45 18.16
N ALA A 186 -0.25 -0.92 17.16
CA ALA A 186 0.02 -1.66 15.95
C ALA A 186 0.97 -2.85 16.21
N GLU A 187 0.75 -3.97 15.52
CA GLU A 187 1.57 -5.18 15.67
C GLU A 187 2.94 -5.05 15.02
N HIS A 188 3.05 -4.13 14.04
CA HIS A 188 4.29 -3.92 13.30
C HIS A 188 4.46 -2.45 12.91
N LEU A 189 5.69 -1.97 12.93
CA LEU A 189 6.08 -0.67 12.39
C LEU A 189 7.16 -0.87 11.31
N SER A 190 6.93 -0.32 10.12
CA SER A 190 7.95 -0.17 9.09
C SER A 190 8.44 1.26 9.09
N ALA A 191 9.75 1.48 9.19
CA ALA A 191 10.32 2.82 9.18
C ALA A 191 11.39 2.92 8.08
N TYR A 192 11.25 3.89 7.20
CA TYR A 192 12.18 4.14 6.10
C TYR A 192 12.42 5.64 5.88
N SER A 193 13.59 5.96 5.34
CA SER A 193 13.93 7.35 5.05
C SER A 193 13.16 7.86 3.83
N LEU A 194 12.81 9.15 3.84
CA LEU A 194 12.35 9.85 2.64
C LEU A 194 13.46 9.84 1.59
N MET A 195 13.25 9.12 0.50
CA MET A 195 14.20 9.02 -0.59
C MET A 195 13.85 10.01 -1.71
N TYR A 196 14.88 10.55 -2.33
CA TYR A 196 14.78 11.45 -3.48
C TYR A 196 15.08 10.65 -4.74
N GLU A 197 14.10 9.90 -5.22
CA GLU A 197 14.25 9.04 -6.40
C GLU A 197 14.13 9.84 -7.69
N GLU A 198 15.03 9.57 -8.63
CA GLU A 198 15.01 10.19 -9.96
C GLU A 198 13.66 9.98 -10.65
N GLY A 199 13.15 11.02 -11.30
CA GLY A 199 11.85 11.00 -11.97
C GLY A 199 10.64 11.30 -11.06
N THR A 200 10.84 11.43 -9.74
CA THR A 200 9.77 11.87 -8.82
C THR A 200 9.64 13.40 -8.80
N THR A 201 8.44 13.91 -8.49
CA THR A 201 8.21 15.35 -8.35
C THR A 201 9.10 15.96 -7.27
N LEU A 202 9.33 15.23 -6.18
CA LEU A 202 10.21 15.65 -5.09
C LEU A 202 11.67 15.84 -5.58
N TYR A 203 12.18 14.88 -6.33
CA TYR A 203 13.52 14.96 -6.91
C TYR A 203 13.67 16.15 -7.87
N LEU A 204 12.69 16.34 -8.76
CA LEU A 204 12.67 17.46 -9.70
C LEU A 204 12.63 18.82 -8.98
N SER A 205 11.95 18.93 -7.85
CA SER A 205 11.91 20.16 -7.05
C SER A 205 13.30 20.54 -6.51
N LEU A 206 14.11 19.55 -6.13
CA LEU A 206 15.49 19.80 -5.65
C LEU A 206 16.43 20.28 -6.76
N ILE A 207 16.29 19.74 -7.98
CA ILE A 207 17.10 20.20 -9.12
C ILE A 207 16.84 21.68 -9.41
N HIS A 208 15.58 22.11 -9.33
CA HIS A 208 15.23 23.52 -9.53
C HIS A 208 15.72 24.45 -8.42
N ILE A 209 15.89 23.94 -7.19
CA ILE A 209 16.43 24.72 -6.07
C ILE A 209 17.95 24.78 -6.13
N SER A 210 18.62 23.71 -6.58
CA SER A 210 20.07 23.61 -6.62
C SER A 210 20.74 24.13 -7.91
N GLU A 211 19.98 24.38 -8.97
CA GLU A 211 20.45 25.12 -10.15
C GLU A 211 19.94 26.56 -10.07
N PRO A 212 20.71 27.52 -9.50
CA PRO A 212 20.42 28.93 -9.69
C PRO A 212 20.47 29.19 -11.19
N THR A 213 19.36 29.65 -11.74
CA THR A 213 19.18 30.04 -13.12
C THR A 213 20.45 30.68 -13.71
N ARG A 214 21.16 29.97 -14.60
CA ARG A 214 22.11 30.56 -15.54
C ARG A 214 21.35 31.41 -16.59
N HIS A 215 20.56 32.36 -16.13
CA HIS A 215 19.94 33.38 -16.98
C HIS A 215 20.39 34.76 -16.48
N SER A 216 21.67 35.02 -16.60
CA SER A 216 22.18 36.38 -16.76
C SER A 216 23.63 36.29 -17.17
N LEU A 217 23.86 36.28 -18.44
CA LEU A 217 25.05 36.80 -19.12
C LEU A 217 24.94 36.49 -20.61
N ILE A 218 24.11 37.30 -21.29
CA ILE A 218 24.39 37.79 -22.63
C ILE A 218 24.04 39.28 -22.60
#